data_ed106f442be23238d3571fef21bb034a
#
_entry.id   ed106f442be23238d3571fef21bb034a
#
_cell.length_a   1.000
_cell.length_b   1.000
_cell.length_c   1.000
_cell.angle_alpha   90.00
_cell.angle_beta   90.00
_cell.angle_gamma   90.00
#
_symmetry.space_group_name_H-M   'P 1'
#
loop_
_entity.id
_entity.type
_entity.pdbx_description
1 polymer ?
#
loop_
_entity_poly.entity_id
_entity_poly.type
_entity_poly.pdbx_seq_one_letter_code
_entity_poly.pdbx_strand_id
1 'polypeptide(L)'
;NGARRRRGGSLSGKVLYLGHPSYLSYPFAWMLVVAGGIVGCLIGPHSLWGMLAGVGTALLAFFYVVLQRSSHVYVITPRRLEAVHGLVAKDSTEIRVEDVRTINVRRSGLPGLLGVGTVEFSSTGDAIDVSFADIWGARRLKKLVRRLQDELEA
;
A
#
# COMPACT_ATOMS: atom_id res chain seq x y z
N ASN A 1 -20.56 31.48 19.76
CA ASN A 1 -21.18 30.17 19.45
C ASN A 1 -21.03 29.87 17.97
N GLY A 2 -19.91 29.37 17.58
CA GLY A 2 -19.61 29.00 16.19
C GLY A 2 -18.77 27.76 16.18
N ALA A 3 -19.39 26.59 16.12
CA ALA A 3 -18.75 25.33 15.85
C ALA A 3 -18.10 25.43 14.46
N ARG A 4 -16.80 25.75 14.39
CA ARG A 4 -16.02 25.62 13.17
C ARG A 4 -15.95 24.13 12.83
N ARG A 5 -16.82 23.69 11.92
CA ARG A 5 -16.62 22.49 11.14
C ARG A 5 -15.23 22.59 10.50
N ARG A 6 -14.29 21.83 11.00
CA ARG A 6 -13.05 21.56 10.30
C ARG A 6 -13.42 20.73 9.06
N ARG A 7 -13.70 21.41 7.96
CA ARG A 7 -13.71 20.82 6.63
C ARG A 7 -12.35 20.21 6.41
N GLY A 8 -12.38 18.95 5.98
CA GLY A 8 -11.19 18.19 5.61
C GLY A 8 -10.25 19.04 4.79
N GLY A 9 -8.98 19.07 5.18
CA GLY A 9 -7.96 19.86 4.56
C GLY A 9 -7.86 19.53 3.08
N SER A 10 -8.15 20.49 2.26
CA SER A 10 -7.84 20.51 0.84
C SER A 10 -6.38 20.09 0.65
N LEU A 11 -6.14 19.07 -0.18
CA LEU A 11 -4.82 18.68 -0.70
C LEU A 11 -4.25 19.81 -1.58
N SER A 12 -4.01 20.97 -1.02
CA SER A 12 -3.47 22.14 -1.71
C SER A 12 -1.94 22.14 -1.72
N GLY A 13 -1.33 20.95 -1.86
CA GLY A 13 0.10 20.79 -2.07
C GLY A 13 0.34 19.96 -3.33
N LYS A 14 1.36 20.29 -4.09
CA LYS A 14 1.79 19.50 -5.26
C LYS A 14 2.09 18.08 -4.77
N VAL A 15 1.27 17.11 -5.19
CA VAL A 15 1.52 15.70 -4.87
C VAL A 15 2.77 15.27 -5.61
N LEU A 16 3.81 14.88 -4.88
CA LEU A 16 5.09 14.42 -5.44
C LEU A 16 5.11 12.93 -5.69
N TYR A 17 4.37 12.18 -4.89
CA TYR A 17 4.27 10.74 -5.02
C TYR A 17 2.89 10.27 -4.61
N LEU A 18 2.30 9.43 -5.47
CA LEU A 18 1.08 8.69 -5.19
C LEU A 18 1.39 7.21 -5.37
N GLY A 19 1.28 6.44 -4.30
CA GLY A 19 1.63 5.02 -4.28
C GLY A 19 0.49 4.14 -3.82
N HIS A 20 0.52 2.89 -4.32
CA HIS A 20 -0.34 1.81 -3.86
C HIS A 20 0.54 0.60 -3.57
N PRO A 21 0.11 -0.34 -2.71
CA PRO A 21 0.80 -1.60 -2.53
C PRO A 21 1.01 -2.36 -3.83
N SER A 22 2.10 -3.10 -3.90
CA SER A 22 2.40 -3.95 -5.06
C SER A 22 1.46 -5.16 -5.13
N TYR A 23 1.07 -5.57 -6.32
CA TYR A 23 0.33 -6.83 -6.53
C TYR A 23 1.10 -8.06 -6.05
N LEU A 24 2.44 -8.00 -6.06
CA LEU A 24 3.30 -9.08 -5.58
C LEU A 24 3.26 -9.30 -4.08
N SER A 25 2.67 -8.39 -3.32
CA SER A 25 2.53 -8.50 -1.85
C SER A 25 1.48 -9.50 -1.41
N TYR A 26 0.73 -10.06 -2.35
CA TYR A 26 -0.34 -11.04 -2.08
C TYR A 26 -0.03 -12.42 -2.68
N PRO A 27 1.10 -13.07 -2.34
CA PRO A 27 1.50 -14.34 -2.95
C PRO A 27 0.47 -15.45 -2.70
N PHE A 28 -0.15 -15.44 -1.53
CA PHE A 28 -1.17 -16.42 -1.16
C PHE A 28 -2.42 -16.32 -2.03
N ALA A 29 -2.88 -15.11 -2.32
CA ALA A 29 -4.03 -14.91 -3.19
C ALA A 29 -3.71 -15.32 -4.63
N TRP A 30 -2.51 -15.05 -5.12
CA TRP A 30 -2.06 -15.54 -6.42
C TRP A 30 -1.98 -17.06 -6.49
N MET A 31 -1.53 -17.72 -5.43
CA MET A 31 -1.59 -19.18 -5.34
C MET A 31 -3.03 -19.71 -5.46
N LEU A 32 -3.99 -19.04 -4.82
CA LEU A 32 -5.41 -19.43 -4.94
C LEU A 32 -5.97 -19.21 -6.35
N VAL A 33 -5.57 -18.11 -7.01
CA VAL A 33 -5.94 -17.87 -8.42
C VAL A 33 -5.44 -18.99 -9.32
N VAL A 34 -4.17 -19.35 -9.18
CA VAL A 34 -3.54 -20.41 -9.98
C VAL A 34 -4.16 -21.78 -9.66
N ALA A 35 -4.33 -22.11 -8.37
CA ALA A 35 -4.94 -23.37 -7.95
C ALA A 35 -6.38 -23.49 -8.44
N GLY A 36 -7.19 -22.43 -8.31
CA GLY A 36 -8.56 -22.39 -8.84
C GLY A 36 -8.61 -22.57 -10.35
N GLY A 37 -7.69 -21.94 -11.09
CA GLY A 37 -7.56 -22.12 -12.53
C GLY A 37 -7.21 -23.56 -12.91
N ILE A 38 -6.25 -24.19 -12.23
CA ILE A 38 -5.87 -25.59 -12.47
C ILE A 38 -7.04 -26.52 -12.19
N VAL A 39 -7.70 -26.37 -11.05
CA VAL A 39 -8.88 -27.18 -10.69
C VAL A 39 -9.99 -27.01 -11.73
N GLY A 40 -10.27 -25.78 -12.15
CA GLY A 40 -11.24 -25.50 -13.21
C GLY A 40 -10.89 -26.17 -14.54
N CYS A 41 -9.61 -26.18 -14.93
CA CYS A 41 -9.15 -26.83 -16.16
C CYS A 41 -9.19 -28.38 -16.10
N LEU A 42 -8.87 -28.98 -14.95
CA LEU A 42 -8.80 -30.43 -14.79
C LEU A 42 -10.18 -31.06 -14.60
N ILE A 43 -11.04 -30.45 -13.80
CA ILE A 43 -12.34 -30.99 -13.43
C ILE A 43 -13.46 -30.44 -14.33
N GLY A 44 -13.29 -29.23 -14.86
CA GLY A 44 -14.26 -28.53 -15.69
C GLY A 44 -14.80 -29.37 -16.88
N PRO A 45 -13.93 -30.06 -17.66
CA PRO A 45 -14.38 -30.89 -18.78
C PRO A 45 -15.30 -32.06 -18.37
N HIS A 46 -15.22 -32.49 -17.11
CA HIS A 46 -15.97 -33.64 -16.58
C HIS A 46 -17.19 -33.23 -15.74
N SER A 47 -17.25 -31.97 -15.27
CA SER A 47 -18.31 -31.49 -14.40
C SER A 47 -18.50 -29.99 -14.48
N LEU A 48 -19.72 -29.55 -14.82
CA LEU A 48 -20.09 -28.14 -14.79
C LEU A 48 -19.83 -27.48 -13.40
N TRP A 49 -20.11 -28.25 -12.35
CA TRP A 49 -19.88 -27.80 -10.97
C TRP A 49 -18.39 -27.57 -10.64
N GLY A 50 -17.51 -28.45 -11.16
CA GLY A 50 -16.08 -28.33 -11.02
C GLY A 50 -15.54 -27.07 -11.73
N MET A 51 -16.05 -26.80 -12.93
CA MET A 51 -15.73 -25.59 -13.69
C MET A 51 -16.16 -24.33 -12.93
N LEU A 52 -17.40 -24.30 -12.45
CA LEU A 52 -17.92 -23.15 -11.69
C LEU A 52 -17.16 -22.92 -10.38
N ALA A 53 -16.82 -23.99 -9.66
CA ALA A 53 -16.03 -23.90 -8.43
C ALA A 53 -14.61 -23.35 -8.69
N GLY A 54 -13.92 -23.85 -9.71
CA GLY A 54 -12.58 -23.39 -10.07
C GLY A 54 -12.56 -21.94 -10.51
N VAL A 55 -13.43 -21.55 -11.43
CA VAL A 55 -13.56 -20.17 -11.90
C VAL A 55 -14.02 -19.25 -10.79
N GLY A 56 -14.99 -19.66 -9.98
CA GLY A 56 -15.48 -18.88 -8.84
C GLY A 56 -14.39 -18.59 -7.82
N THR A 57 -13.58 -19.59 -7.46
CA THR A 57 -12.44 -19.41 -6.53
C THR A 57 -11.40 -18.44 -7.10
N ALA A 58 -11.05 -18.57 -8.37
CA ALA A 58 -10.10 -17.69 -9.02
C ALA A 58 -10.60 -16.22 -9.06
N LEU A 59 -11.88 -16.03 -9.40
CA LEU A 59 -12.49 -14.70 -9.42
C LEU A 59 -12.56 -14.06 -8.02
N LEU A 60 -12.94 -14.81 -7.00
CA LEU A 60 -12.99 -14.32 -5.62
C LEU A 60 -11.61 -13.93 -5.12
N ALA A 61 -10.58 -14.74 -5.38
CA ALA A 61 -9.22 -14.45 -5.01
C ALA A 61 -8.69 -13.19 -5.74
N PHE A 62 -8.97 -13.06 -7.03
CA PHE A 62 -8.61 -11.87 -7.81
C PHE A 62 -9.30 -10.62 -7.28
N PHE A 63 -10.60 -10.69 -7.02
CA PHE A 63 -11.38 -9.58 -6.47
C PHE A 63 -10.86 -9.16 -5.10
N TYR A 64 -10.50 -10.13 -4.24
CA TYR A 64 -9.87 -9.86 -2.95
C TYR A 64 -8.57 -9.04 -3.10
N VAL A 65 -7.69 -9.41 -4.05
CA VAL A 65 -6.44 -8.67 -4.30
C VAL A 65 -6.73 -7.23 -4.73
N VAL A 66 -7.70 -7.03 -5.62
CA VAL A 66 -8.09 -5.69 -6.11
C VAL A 66 -8.64 -4.83 -4.97
N LEU A 67 -9.53 -5.39 -4.14
CA LEU A 67 -10.08 -4.67 -2.98
C LEU A 67 -8.97 -4.27 -2.00
N GLN A 68 -8.14 -5.22 -1.64
CA GLN A 68 -7.07 -5.03 -0.65
C GLN A 68 -6.08 -3.96 -1.12
N ARG A 69 -5.73 -3.99 -2.41
CA ARG A 69 -4.87 -2.95 -3.00
C ARG A 69 -5.52 -1.56 -2.97
N SER A 70 -6.82 -1.48 -3.29
CA SER A 70 -7.56 -0.21 -3.33
C SER A 70 -7.75 0.41 -1.94
N SER A 71 -7.57 -0.38 -0.89
CA SER A 71 -7.74 0.07 0.50
C SER A 71 -6.57 0.90 1.02
N HIS A 72 -5.45 0.93 0.31
CA HIS A 72 -4.23 1.60 0.78
C HIS A 72 -3.77 2.62 -0.26
N VAL A 73 -3.72 3.87 0.16
CA VAL A 73 -3.23 4.97 -0.67
C VAL A 73 -2.16 5.73 0.11
N TYR A 74 -1.00 5.91 -0.51
CA TYR A 74 0.13 6.64 0.06
C TYR A 74 0.35 7.92 -0.72
N VAL A 75 0.36 9.05 -0.02
CA VAL A 75 0.52 10.38 -0.60
C VAL A 75 1.72 11.06 0.03
N ILE A 76 2.61 11.60 -0.81
CA ILE A 76 3.70 12.45 -0.37
C ILE A 76 3.53 13.84 -0.99
N THR A 77 3.49 14.82 -0.12
CA THR A 77 3.57 16.23 -0.46
C THR A 77 4.91 16.81 0.03
N PRO A 78 5.33 17.99 -0.41
CA PRO A 78 6.60 18.59 0.02
C PRO A 78 6.76 18.74 1.53
N ARG A 79 5.66 18.82 2.28
CA ARG A 79 5.68 19.05 3.73
C ARG A 79 5.09 17.94 4.57
N ARG A 80 4.38 16.97 3.96
CA ARG A 80 3.61 15.94 4.69
C ARG A 80 3.70 14.59 4.02
N LEU A 81 3.79 13.56 4.84
CA LEU A 81 3.64 12.15 4.46
C LEU A 81 2.28 11.70 5.00
N GLU A 82 1.45 11.16 4.14
CA GLU A 82 0.11 10.70 4.51
C GLU A 82 -0.09 9.26 4.04
N ALA A 83 -0.49 8.39 4.95
CA ALA A 83 -0.93 7.04 4.65
C ALA A 83 -2.42 6.92 4.96
N VAL A 84 -3.22 6.66 3.94
CA VAL A 84 -4.65 6.44 4.07
C VAL A 84 -4.92 4.96 4.00
N HIS A 85 -5.57 4.41 5.02
CA HIS A 85 -5.94 3.02 5.11
C HIS A 85 -7.46 2.89 5.22
N GLY A 86 -8.02 1.90 4.55
CA GLY A 86 -9.43 1.51 4.66
C GLY A 86 -10.29 1.80 3.43
N LEU A 87 -11.26 0.89 3.20
CA LEU A 87 -12.26 1.00 2.12
C LEU A 87 -13.46 1.84 2.54
N VAL A 88 -13.95 1.62 3.75
CA VAL A 88 -15.19 2.22 4.29
C VAL A 88 -14.88 3.23 5.38
N ALA A 89 -14.06 2.86 6.37
CA ALA A 89 -13.52 3.77 7.36
C ALA A 89 -12.09 4.14 6.91
N LYS A 90 -11.90 5.40 6.55
CA LYS A 90 -10.59 5.91 6.13
C LYS A 90 -9.85 6.44 7.35
N ASP A 91 -8.90 5.66 7.83
CA ASP A 91 -7.93 6.13 8.80
C ASP A 91 -6.76 6.76 8.03
N SER A 92 -6.49 8.02 8.29
CA SER A 92 -5.33 8.70 7.74
C SER A 92 -4.33 9.00 8.86
N THR A 93 -3.13 8.53 8.67
CA THR A 93 -2.00 8.88 9.54
C THR A 93 -1.10 9.83 8.78
N GLU A 94 -0.83 10.98 9.38
CA GLU A 94 -0.07 12.06 8.77
C GLU A 94 1.13 12.42 9.65
N ILE A 95 2.29 12.60 9.03
CA ILE A 95 3.50 13.12 9.68
C ILE A 95 4.12 14.24 8.82
N ARG A 96 4.68 15.26 9.44
CA ARG A 96 5.43 16.28 8.72
C ARG A 96 6.80 15.74 8.29
N VAL A 97 7.26 16.14 7.11
CA VAL A 97 8.57 15.70 6.59
C VAL A 97 9.70 16.15 7.51
N GLU A 98 9.58 17.34 8.09
CA GLU A 98 10.55 17.93 9.05
C GLU A 98 10.66 17.15 10.37
N ASP A 99 9.56 16.49 10.80
CA ASP A 99 9.50 15.73 12.05
C ASP A 99 10.05 14.30 11.90
N VAL A 100 10.29 13.83 10.67
CA VAL A 100 10.79 12.47 10.41
C VAL A 100 12.27 12.37 10.81
N ARG A 101 12.56 11.63 11.87
CA ARG A 101 13.94 11.38 12.34
C ARG A 101 14.52 10.09 11.78
N THR A 102 13.69 9.04 11.68
CA THR A 102 14.17 7.73 11.25
C THR A 102 13.36 7.24 10.04
N ILE A 103 14.07 6.75 9.04
CA ILE A 103 13.48 6.13 7.85
C ILE A 103 14.03 4.72 7.71
N ASN A 104 13.23 3.73 8.04
CA ASN A 104 13.57 2.32 7.91
C ASN A 104 12.99 1.75 6.62
N VAL A 105 13.78 0.93 5.93
CA VAL A 105 13.32 0.20 4.74
C VAL A 105 13.44 -1.27 5.02
N ARG A 106 12.31 -1.94 5.19
CA ARG A 106 12.23 -3.38 5.34
C ARG A 106 11.92 -4.03 4.01
N ARG A 107 12.59 -5.12 3.72
CA ARG A 107 12.37 -5.97 2.57
C ARG A 107 12.32 -7.40 3.06
N SER A 108 11.29 -8.12 2.70
CA SER A 108 11.17 -9.52 3.09
C SER A 108 10.62 -10.35 1.93
N GLY A 109 11.03 -11.61 1.90
CA GLY A 109 10.52 -12.60 0.96
C GLY A 109 10.83 -12.30 -0.51
N LEU A 110 10.13 -13.01 -1.38
CA LEU A 110 10.24 -12.90 -2.84
C LEU A 110 9.96 -11.48 -3.37
N PRO A 111 8.93 -10.75 -2.88
CA PRO A 111 8.69 -9.37 -3.29
C PRO A 111 9.88 -8.45 -3.00
N GLY A 112 10.58 -8.69 -1.88
CA GLY A 112 11.77 -7.93 -1.49
C GLY A 112 12.93 -8.05 -2.48
N LEU A 113 13.13 -9.23 -3.08
CA LEU A 113 14.12 -9.47 -4.12
C LEU A 113 13.79 -8.68 -5.40
N LEU A 114 12.52 -8.51 -5.71
CA LEU A 114 12.03 -7.77 -6.86
C LEU A 114 11.98 -6.24 -6.64
N GLY A 115 12.42 -5.75 -5.47
CA GLY A 115 12.49 -4.33 -5.18
C GLY A 115 11.27 -3.75 -4.47
N VAL A 116 10.31 -4.59 -4.08
CA VAL A 116 9.18 -4.21 -3.23
C VAL A 116 9.64 -4.17 -1.77
N GLY A 117 9.17 -3.21 -1.01
CA GLY A 117 9.50 -3.11 0.42
C GLY A 117 8.57 -2.16 1.16
N THR A 118 8.62 -2.27 2.47
CA THR A 118 7.91 -1.38 3.39
C THR A 118 8.86 -0.29 3.85
N VAL A 119 8.41 0.96 3.79
CA VAL A 119 9.13 2.11 4.33
C VAL A 119 8.40 2.60 5.56
N GLU A 120 9.10 2.58 6.68
CA GLU A 120 8.59 3.01 7.98
C GLU A 120 9.21 4.36 8.34
N PHE A 121 8.37 5.30 8.73
CA PHE A 121 8.75 6.64 9.16
C PHE A 121 8.46 6.80 10.65
N SER A 122 9.40 7.38 11.39
CA SER A 122 9.27 7.62 12.82
C SER A 122 9.77 9.02 13.18
N SER A 123 9.03 9.71 14.06
CA SER A 123 9.38 11.02 14.59
C SER A 123 10.13 10.93 15.93
N THR A 124 9.78 9.97 16.78
CA THR A 124 10.29 9.84 18.15
C THR A 124 11.28 8.70 18.37
N GLY A 125 11.71 8.00 17.32
CA GLY A 125 12.76 6.98 17.37
C GLY A 125 12.28 5.55 17.47
N ASP A 126 11.41 5.18 18.40
CA ASP A 126 11.02 3.78 18.64
C ASP A 126 9.61 3.43 18.13
N ALA A 127 8.71 4.40 18.02
CA ALA A 127 7.38 4.17 17.48
C ALA A 127 7.34 4.43 15.97
N ILE A 128 6.69 3.54 15.22
CA ILE A 128 6.41 3.73 13.80
C ILE A 128 5.17 4.61 13.71
N ASP A 129 5.34 5.84 13.22
CA ASP A 129 4.22 6.77 13.08
C ASP A 129 3.48 6.55 11.76
N VAL A 130 4.23 6.36 10.65
CA VAL A 130 3.66 6.13 9.32
C VAL A 130 4.41 5.01 8.63
N SER A 131 3.69 4.05 8.06
CA SER A 131 4.28 2.98 7.25
C SER A 131 3.67 2.92 5.86
N PHE A 132 4.53 2.88 4.84
CA PHE A 132 4.16 2.64 3.46
C PHE A 132 4.48 1.19 3.12
N ALA A 133 3.48 0.34 3.24
CA ALA A 133 3.67 -1.09 3.05
C ALA A 133 3.77 -1.46 1.57
N ASP A 134 4.69 -2.37 1.27
CA ASP A 134 4.79 -3.10 0.01
C ASP A 134 4.80 -2.25 -1.26
N ILE A 135 5.57 -1.17 -1.23
CA ILE A 135 5.72 -0.27 -2.37
C ILE A 135 6.89 -0.64 -3.28
N TRP A 136 6.72 -0.40 -4.58
CA TRP A 136 7.81 -0.50 -5.53
C TRP A 136 8.83 0.62 -5.33
N GLY A 137 10.12 0.24 -5.33
CA GLY A 137 11.18 1.22 -5.27
C GLY A 137 11.32 1.91 -3.90
N ALA A 138 11.09 1.20 -2.80
CA ALA A 138 11.22 1.69 -1.43
C ALA A 138 12.50 2.52 -1.18
N ARG A 139 13.63 2.14 -1.83
CA ARG A 139 14.89 2.91 -1.75
C ARG A 139 14.79 4.27 -2.45
N ARG A 140 14.05 4.36 -3.55
CA ARG A 140 13.86 5.64 -4.27
C ARG A 140 13.01 6.58 -3.42
N LEU A 141 11.99 6.03 -2.76
CA LEU A 141 11.15 6.78 -1.85
C LEU A 141 11.94 7.34 -0.66
N LYS A 142 12.79 6.52 -0.03
CA LYS A 142 13.69 6.98 1.03
C LYS A 142 14.57 8.15 0.58
N LYS A 143 15.13 8.07 -0.63
CA LYS A 143 15.95 9.15 -1.19
C LYS A 143 15.13 10.41 -1.47
N LEU A 144 13.88 10.25 -1.94
CA LEU A 144 12.99 11.38 -2.18
C LEU A 144 12.69 12.14 -0.88
N VAL A 145 12.30 11.41 0.17
CA VAL A 145 11.99 12.04 1.46
C VAL A 145 13.20 12.74 2.05
N ARG A 146 14.39 12.14 1.98
CA ARG A 146 15.63 12.83 2.44
C ARG A 146 15.92 14.10 1.68
N ARG A 147 15.76 14.11 0.35
CA ARG A 147 15.93 15.34 -0.43
C ARG A 147 14.95 16.45 0.00
N LEU A 148 13.69 16.05 0.28
CA LEU A 148 12.70 17.01 0.77
C LEU A 148 13.09 17.58 2.14
N GLN A 149 13.69 16.77 3.02
CA GLN A 149 14.23 17.26 4.30
C GLN A 149 15.36 18.26 4.08
N ASP A 150 16.32 17.91 3.23
CA ASP A 150 17.46 18.80 2.89
C ASP A 150 16.98 20.13 2.29
N GLU A 151 15.92 20.12 1.46
CA GLU A 151 15.31 21.33 0.88
C GLU A 151 14.55 22.18 1.91
N LEU A 152 14.03 21.57 2.98
CA LEU A 152 13.33 22.30 4.05
C LEU A 152 14.29 22.89 5.10
N GLU A 153 15.49 22.31 5.22
CA GLU A 153 16.55 22.80 6.13
C GLU A 153 17.44 23.88 5.50
N ALA A 154 17.42 24.02 4.17
CA ALA A 154 18.21 25.00 3.42
C ALA A 154 17.53 26.38 3.35
#